data_ff23a6075148273c98ce668045811405
#
_entry.id   ff23a6075148273c98ce668045811405
#
_cell.length_a   1.000
_cell.length_b   1.000
_cell.length_c   1.000
_cell.angle_alpha   90.00
_cell.angle_beta   90.00
_cell.angle_gamma   90.00
#
_symmetry.space_group_name_H-M   'P 1'
#
loop_
_entity.id
_entity.type
_entity.pdbx_description
1 polymer ?
#
loop_
_entity_poly.entity_id
_entity_poly.type
_entity_poly.pdbx_seq_one_letter_code
_entity_poly.pdbx_strand_id
1 'polypeptide(L)'
;MEIRKAYFHLPGLFEFYELYRVFLPLYRTHRDWFYDWCEIGSLYGAPADCLWGGGRTGCSRHTAREVLALAQEYGISARLTFSNSLLREEHLTDPKCNALCAQFAQGSVQNGVIVHSDLLVDYLQTHYPELYLVSSTTKVLTCLLYTSDAADD
;
A
#
# COMPACT_ATOMS: atom_id res chain seq x y z
N MET A 1 -23.04 -22.37 -2.73
CA MET A 1 -22.92 -21.25 -1.75
C MET A 1 -21.57 -20.61 -1.99
N GLU A 2 -21.55 -19.36 -2.40
CA GLU A 2 -20.31 -18.64 -2.68
C GLU A 2 -19.61 -18.34 -1.34
N ILE A 3 -18.38 -18.81 -1.18
CA ILE A 3 -17.62 -18.56 0.06
C ILE A 3 -17.20 -17.10 0.04
N ARG A 4 -17.67 -16.29 0.99
CA ARG A 4 -17.20 -14.91 1.15
C ARG A 4 -15.73 -14.92 1.51
N LYS A 5 -14.93 -14.19 0.76
CA LYS A 5 -13.48 -14.08 0.96
C LYS A 5 -13.15 -12.94 1.90
N ALA A 6 -12.19 -13.17 2.79
CA ALA A 6 -11.58 -12.14 3.63
C ALA A 6 -10.21 -11.81 3.07
N TYR A 7 -9.96 -10.53 2.85
CA TYR A 7 -8.71 -10.02 2.29
C TYR A 7 -7.83 -9.46 3.40
N PHE A 8 -6.66 -10.05 3.57
CA PHE A 8 -5.66 -9.61 4.55
C PHE A 8 -4.68 -8.66 3.89
N HIS A 9 -4.50 -7.49 4.47
CA HIS A 9 -3.51 -6.50 4.05
C HIS A 9 -2.31 -6.60 4.98
N LEU A 10 -1.15 -6.95 4.42
CA LEU A 10 0.04 -7.28 5.20
C LEU A 10 1.00 -6.10 5.25
N PRO A 11 1.49 -5.71 6.45
CA PRO A 11 2.38 -4.56 6.65
C PRO A 11 3.83 -4.86 6.27
N GLY A 12 4.65 -3.80 6.18
CA GLY A 12 6.10 -3.94 6.08
C GLY A 12 6.59 -4.33 4.70
N LEU A 13 5.96 -3.80 3.64
CA LEU A 13 6.33 -4.06 2.24
C LEU A 13 7.84 -3.95 1.99
N PHE A 14 8.51 -2.97 2.60
CA PHE A 14 9.95 -2.76 2.48
C PHE A 14 10.72 -3.45 3.61
N GLU A 15 10.23 -3.33 4.84
CA GLU A 15 10.90 -3.82 6.06
C GLU A 15 10.94 -5.34 6.14
N PHE A 16 9.87 -6.01 5.68
CA PHE A 16 9.72 -7.47 5.77
C PHE A 16 9.88 -8.17 4.42
N TYR A 17 10.59 -7.55 3.48
CA TYR A 17 10.81 -8.11 2.15
C TYR A 17 11.32 -9.55 2.18
N GLU A 18 12.34 -9.85 3.00
CA GLU A 18 12.90 -11.19 3.11
C GLU A 18 11.90 -12.20 3.68
N LEU A 19 11.02 -11.77 4.60
CA LEU A 19 9.93 -12.62 5.07
C LEU A 19 8.97 -12.95 3.93
N TYR A 20 8.59 -11.96 3.12
CA TYR A 20 7.67 -12.19 2.00
C TYR A 20 8.27 -13.04 0.89
N ARG A 21 9.58 -12.99 0.67
CA ARG A 21 10.27 -13.89 -0.25
C ARG A 21 10.15 -15.36 0.14
N VAL A 22 9.97 -15.66 1.40
CA VAL A 22 9.75 -17.01 1.92
C VAL A 22 8.26 -17.32 2.03
N PHE A 23 7.49 -16.40 2.57
CA PHE A 23 6.07 -16.60 2.88
C PHE A 23 5.20 -16.73 1.62
N LEU A 24 5.39 -15.90 0.61
CA LEU A 24 4.53 -15.91 -0.58
C LEU A 24 4.65 -17.20 -1.41
N PRO A 25 5.86 -17.76 -1.66
CA PRO A 25 5.98 -19.09 -2.26
C PRO A 25 5.29 -20.17 -1.43
N LEU A 26 5.48 -20.14 -0.11
CA LEU A 26 4.85 -21.09 0.81
C LEU A 26 3.32 -20.99 0.76
N TYR A 27 2.77 -19.79 0.84
CA TYR A 27 1.33 -19.54 0.72
C TYR A 27 0.76 -20.05 -0.61
N ARG A 28 1.49 -19.89 -1.73
CA ARG A 28 1.08 -20.39 -3.04
C ARG A 28 1.12 -21.91 -3.12
N THR A 29 2.20 -22.55 -2.61
CA THR A 29 2.44 -23.98 -2.72
C THR A 29 1.58 -24.81 -1.76
N HIS A 30 1.36 -24.27 -0.56
CA HIS A 30 0.62 -24.93 0.52
C HIS A 30 -0.69 -24.23 0.82
N ARG A 31 -1.49 -24.01 -0.23
CA ARG A 31 -2.78 -23.31 -0.09
C ARG A 31 -3.73 -24.06 0.84
N ASP A 32 -3.59 -25.38 0.95
CA ASP A 32 -4.30 -26.29 1.86
C ASP A 32 -4.01 -26.05 3.34
N TRP A 33 -2.96 -25.30 3.69
CA TRP A 33 -2.67 -24.90 5.08
C TRP A 33 -3.49 -23.68 5.52
N PHE A 34 -4.19 -23.03 4.59
CA PHE A 34 -4.96 -21.82 4.83
C PHE A 34 -6.44 -22.08 4.52
N TYR A 35 -7.31 -21.38 5.21
CA TYR A 35 -8.73 -21.46 4.91
C TYR A 35 -9.03 -20.94 3.49
N ASP A 36 -10.00 -21.54 2.82
CA ASP A 36 -10.40 -21.19 1.44
C ASP A 36 -10.86 -19.73 1.30
N TRP A 37 -11.36 -19.15 2.38
CA TRP A 37 -11.79 -17.75 2.43
C TRP A 37 -10.67 -16.76 2.71
N CYS A 38 -9.46 -17.20 3.05
CA CYS A 38 -8.32 -16.35 3.39
C CYS A 38 -7.56 -15.95 2.12
N GLU A 39 -7.52 -14.65 1.81
CA GLU A 39 -6.77 -14.11 0.65
C GLU A 39 -5.85 -12.96 1.08
N ILE A 40 -4.72 -12.81 0.37
CA ILE A 40 -3.84 -11.66 0.54
C ILE A 40 -4.33 -10.56 -0.40
N GLY A 41 -4.84 -9.46 0.16
CA GLY A 41 -5.36 -8.34 -0.60
C GLY A 41 -4.28 -7.36 -1.05
N SER A 42 -3.29 -7.09 -0.20
CA SER A 42 -2.14 -6.23 -0.54
C SER A 42 -0.98 -6.40 0.43
N LEU A 43 0.20 -5.95 -0.02
CA LEU A 43 1.32 -5.64 0.85
C LEU A 43 1.44 -4.12 0.94
N TYR A 44 1.67 -3.56 2.15
CA TYR A 44 1.75 -2.11 2.30
C TYR A 44 2.94 -1.66 3.14
N GLY A 45 3.46 -0.48 2.82
CA GLY A 45 4.59 0.13 3.52
C GLY A 45 5.15 1.33 2.78
N ALA A 46 6.19 1.94 3.34
CA ALA A 46 6.94 3.02 2.70
C ALA A 46 8.43 2.88 3.03
N PRO A 47 9.33 3.36 2.15
CA PRO A 47 10.75 3.46 2.48
C PRO A 47 10.96 4.36 3.71
N ALA A 48 11.96 4.05 4.51
CA ALA A 48 12.25 4.77 5.76
C ALA A 48 12.52 6.28 5.55
N ASP A 49 13.06 6.63 4.39
CA ASP A 49 13.47 7.99 4.02
C ASP A 49 12.46 8.71 3.11
N CYS A 50 11.21 8.24 3.07
CA CYS A 50 10.14 8.86 2.30
C CYS A 50 9.49 10.00 3.09
N LEU A 51 9.58 11.22 2.58
CA LEU A 51 9.00 12.43 3.20
C LEU A 51 7.48 12.29 3.41
N TRP A 52 6.75 11.79 2.42
CA TRP A 52 5.31 11.61 2.51
C TRP A 52 4.93 10.47 3.46
N GLY A 53 5.84 9.54 3.69
CA GLY A 53 5.66 8.45 4.66
C GLY A 53 5.76 8.88 6.13
N GLY A 54 6.26 10.07 6.41
CA GLY A 54 6.37 10.63 7.75
C GLY A 54 7.59 10.17 8.54
N GLY A 55 8.65 9.71 7.87
CA GLY A 55 9.92 9.35 8.51
C GLY A 55 9.81 8.13 9.43
N ARG A 56 9.75 6.95 8.85
CA ARG A 56 9.75 5.70 9.62
C ARG A 56 11.17 5.31 10.01
N THR A 57 11.33 4.84 11.24
CA THR A 57 12.56 4.17 11.67
C THR A 57 12.59 2.77 11.08
N GLY A 58 13.30 2.58 10.01
CA GLY A 58 13.49 1.28 9.38
C GLY A 58 14.75 1.25 8.56
N CYS A 59 15.45 0.14 8.60
CA CYS A 59 16.65 -0.10 7.79
C CYS A 59 16.31 -0.93 6.55
N SER A 60 15.27 -0.53 5.81
CA SER A 60 15.01 -1.23 4.56
C SER A 60 16.11 -0.93 3.55
N ARG A 61 16.78 -2.00 3.09
CA ARG A 61 17.78 -1.95 2.02
C ARG A 61 17.19 -2.25 0.65
N HIS A 62 15.90 -2.56 0.60
CA HIS A 62 15.22 -2.98 -0.62
C HIS A 62 14.64 -1.80 -1.38
N THR A 63 14.82 -1.84 -2.69
CA THR A 63 14.33 -0.82 -3.61
C THR A 63 12.84 -0.99 -3.93
N ALA A 64 12.19 0.07 -4.37
CA ALA A 64 10.81 0.00 -4.88
C ALA A 64 10.66 -1.03 -6.01
N ARG A 65 11.67 -1.15 -6.87
CA ARG A 65 11.68 -2.11 -7.97
C ARG A 65 11.64 -3.55 -7.48
N GLU A 66 12.42 -3.89 -6.45
CA GLU A 66 12.47 -5.25 -5.88
C GLU A 66 11.13 -5.62 -5.24
N VAL A 67 10.57 -4.73 -4.43
CA VAL A 67 9.29 -5.00 -3.75
C VAL A 67 8.11 -5.08 -4.72
N LEU A 68 8.11 -4.26 -5.77
CA LEU A 68 7.11 -4.33 -6.83
C LEU A 68 7.22 -5.61 -7.66
N ALA A 69 8.44 -6.03 -8.01
CA ALA A 69 8.66 -7.26 -8.75
C ALA A 69 8.13 -8.48 -7.97
N LEU A 70 8.40 -8.53 -6.67
CA LEU A 70 7.88 -9.59 -5.80
C LEU A 70 6.35 -9.57 -5.74
N ALA A 71 5.74 -8.42 -5.48
CA ALA A 71 4.27 -8.31 -5.41
C ALA A 71 3.60 -8.70 -6.74
N GLN A 72 4.14 -8.25 -7.87
CA GLN A 72 3.64 -8.57 -9.21
C GLN A 72 3.76 -10.06 -9.55
N GLU A 73 4.85 -10.73 -9.16
CA GLU A 73 5.05 -12.16 -9.35
C GLU A 73 3.91 -12.98 -8.72
N TYR A 74 3.37 -12.52 -7.61
CA TYR A 74 2.28 -13.17 -6.89
C TYR A 74 0.90 -12.57 -7.19
N GLY A 75 0.82 -11.59 -8.08
CA GLY A 75 -0.44 -10.93 -8.44
C GLY A 75 -1.05 -10.11 -7.29
N ILE A 76 -0.22 -9.63 -6.36
CA ILE A 76 -0.65 -8.93 -5.14
C ILE A 76 -0.42 -7.43 -5.35
N SER A 77 -1.41 -6.62 -4.97
CA SER A 77 -1.31 -5.16 -4.98
C SER A 77 -0.30 -4.68 -3.92
N ALA A 78 0.58 -3.77 -4.32
CA ALA A 78 1.47 -3.05 -3.42
C ALA A 78 0.91 -1.66 -3.11
N ARG A 79 0.90 -1.27 -1.82
CA ARG A 79 0.41 0.04 -1.38
C ARG A 79 1.51 0.83 -0.70
N LEU A 80 1.77 2.04 -1.19
CA LEU A 80 2.59 3.01 -0.47
C LEU A 80 1.82 3.56 0.73
N THR A 81 2.51 3.78 1.85
CA THR A 81 1.89 4.36 3.04
C THR A 81 2.42 5.78 3.25
N PHE A 82 1.56 6.77 2.98
CA PHE A 82 1.85 8.20 3.11
C PHE A 82 1.08 8.79 4.29
N SER A 83 1.58 8.53 5.48
CA SER A 83 0.93 8.88 6.76
C SER A 83 1.37 10.21 7.35
N ASN A 84 2.22 10.99 6.66
CA ASN A 84 2.64 12.30 7.13
C ASN A 84 1.46 13.28 7.15
N SER A 85 1.09 13.73 8.34
CA SER A 85 0.00 14.70 8.56
C SER A 85 0.45 16.16 8.46
N LEU A 86 1.74 16.41 8.33
CA LEU A 86 2.35 17.76 8.34
C LEU A 86 2.77 18.24 6.95
N LEU A 87 2.22 17.62 5.90
CA LEU A 87 2.54 17.99 4.52
C LEU A 87 2.00 19.38 4.18
N ARG A 88 2.80 20.11 3.40
CA ARG A 88 2.48 21.40 2.80
C ARG A 88 2.70 21.34 1.30
N GLU A 89 2.24 22.35 0.56
CA GLU A 89 2.36 22.41 -0.90
C GLU A 89 3.81 22.23 -1.40
N GLU A 90 4.77 22.84 -0.71
CA GLU A 90 6.21 22.72 -1.01
C GLU A 90 6.75 21.28 -0.98
N HIS A 91 6.11 20.40 -0.18
CA HIS A 91 6.50 19.00 -0.07
C HIS A 91 5.98 18.12 -1.22
N LEU A 92 4.98 18.60 -1.99
CA LEU A 92 4.42 17.84 -3.11
C LEU A 92 5.41 17.66 -4.26
N THR A 93 6.39 18.54 -4.38
CA THR A 93 7.43 18.48 -5.40
C THR A 93 8.63 17.60 -5.03
N ASP A 94 8.56 16.85 -3.91
CA ASP A 94 9.64 15.95 -3.52
C ASP A 94 9.93 14.92 -4.62
N PRO A 95 11.15 14.92 -5.18
CA PRO A 95 11.47 14.11 -6.36
C PRO A 95 11.46 12.61 -6.04
N LYS A 96 11.82 12.23 -4.81
CA LYS A 96 11.88 10.84 -4.39
C LYS A 96 10.50 10.24 -4.22
N CYS A 97 9.60 10.96 -3.56
CA CYS A 97 8.22 10.53 -3.39
C CYS A 97 7.49 10.44 -4.73
N ASN A 98 7.70 11.40 -5.62
CA ASN A 98 7.15 11.37 -6.98
C ASN A 98 7.72 10.20 -7.81
N ALA A 99 9.02 9.90 -7.71
CA ALA A 99 9.61 8.74 -8.38
C ALA A 99 9.04 7.41 -7.88
N LEU A 100 8.73 7.30 -6.57
CA LEU A 100 8.04 6.14 -6.02
C LEU A 100 6.63 5.98 -6.62
N CYS A 101 5.84 7.06 -6.66
CA CYS A 101 4.50 7.03 -7.25
C CYS A 101 4.55 6.62 -8.73
N ALA A 102 5.48 7.19 -9.50
CA ALA A 102 5.65 6.84 -10.90
C ALA A 102 6.00 5.36 -11.12
N GLN A 103 6.81 4.75 -10.24
CA GLN A 103 7.12 3.33 -10.30
C GLN A 103 5.91 2.46 -9.91
N PHE A 104 5.15 2.84 -8.87
CA PHE A 104 3.98 2.11 -8.41
C PHE A 104 2.78 2.23 -9.37
N ALA A 105 2.70 3.33 -10.12
CA ALA A 105 1.69 3.51 -11.17
C ALA A 105 1.90 2.61 -12.39
N GLN A 106 3.09 2.00 -12.52
CA GLN A 106 3.41 1.09 -13.63
C GLN A 106 3.21 -0.36 -13.20
N GLY A 107 2.76 -1.19 -14.12
CA GLY A 107 2.68 -2.63 -13.89
C GLY A 107 1.33 -3.23 -14.26
N SER A 108 1.27 -4.57 -14.26
CA SER A 108 0.06 -5.34 -14.59
C SER A 108 -0.93 -5.44 -13.43
N VAL A 109 -0.45 -5.25 -12.19
CA VAL A 109 -1.28 -5.23 -10.98
C VAL A 109 -1.50 -3.78 -10.59
N GLN A 110 -2.76 -3.40 -10.40
CA GLN A 110 -3.07 -2.06 -9.91
C GLN A 110 -2.57 -1.90 -8.46
N ASN A 111 -1.70 -0.92 -8.25
CA ASN A 111 -1.16 -0.57 -6.95
C ASN A 111 -1.89 0.63 -6.35
N GLY A 112 -1.66 0.92 -5.08
CA GLY A 112 -2.36 1.99 -4.41
C GLY A 112 -1.52 2.76 -3.41
N VAL A 113 -2.18 3.74 -2.77
CA VAL A 113 -1.59 4.57 -1.72
C VAL A 113 -2.55 4.66 -0.54
N ILE A 114 -2.04 4.39 0.65
CA ILE A 114 -2.72 4.70 1.91
C ILE A 114 -2.31 6.12 2.29
N VAL A 115 -3.24 7.05 2.29
CA VAL A 115 -2.96 8.49 2.39
C VAL A 115 -3.67 9.14 3.58
N HIS A 116 -2.96 10.03 4.29
CA HIS A 116 -3.51 10.82 5.41
C HIS A 116 -3.93 12.23 4.97
N SER A 117 -3.07 12.93 4.25
CA SER A 117 -3.24 14.34 3.88
C SER A 117 -4.21 14.52 2.73
N ASP A 118 -5.25 15.37 2.89
CA ASP A 118 -6.18 15.71 1.81
C ASP A 118 -5.48 16.44 0.67
N LEU A 119 -4.51 17.32 0.99
CA LEU A 119 -3.66 17.97 0.01
C LEU A 119 -2.94 16.96 -0.90
N LEU A 120 -2.44 15.87 -0.32
CA LEU A 120 -1.77 14.81 -1.07
C LEU A 120 -2.78 13.96 -1.86
N VAL A 121 -4.01 13.78 -1.38
CA VAL A 121 -5.09 13.11 -2.12
C VAL A 121 -5.33 13.82 -3.45
N ASP A 122 -5.57 15.13 -3.43
CA ASP A 122 -5.84 15.95 -4.63
C ASP A 122 -4.66 15.89 -5.61
N TYR A 123 -3.45 15.96 -5.08
CA TYR A 123 -2.24 15.87 -5.88
C TYR A 123 -2.11 14.51 -6.58
N LEU A 124 -2.29 13.40 -5.84
CA LEU A 124 -2.18 12.04 -6.36
C LEU A 124 -3.26 11.75 -7.41
N GLN A 125 -4.50 12.18 -7.18
CA GLN A 125 -5.57 12.00 -8.15
C GLN A 125 -5.30 12.71 -9.49
N THR A 126 -4.61 13.83 -9.42
CA THR A 126 -4.27 14.61 -10.62
C THR A 126 -3.07 14.06 -11.37
N HIS A 127 -2.01 13.61 -10.64
CA HIS A 127 -0.73 13.28 -11.24
C HIS A 127 -0.50 11.77 -11.41
N TYR A 128 -1.20 10.93 -10.64
CA TYR A 128 -1.05 9.47 -10.63
C TYR A 128 -2.42 8.78 -10.56
N PRO A 129 -3.33 9.03 -11.53
CA PRO A 129 -4.69 8.49 -11.51
C PRO A 129 -4.75 6.96 -11.62
N GLU A 130 -3.64 6.31 -12.00
CA GLU A 130 -3.54 4.84 -12.05
C GLU A 130 -3.49 4.22 -10.65
N LEU A 131 -3.09 4.98 -9.63
CA LEU A 131 -3.03 4.52 -8.25
C LEU A 131 -4.40 4.67 -7.58
N TYR A 132 -4.92 3.60 -7.00
CA TYR A 132 -6.10 3.75 -6.14
C TYR A 132 -5.71 4.28 -4.77
N LEU A 133 -6.60 5.05 -4.15
CA LEU A 133 -6.34 5.68 -2.86
C LEU A 133 -7.16 5.00 -1.76
N VAL A 134 -6.53 4.84 -0.60
CA VAL A 134 -7.14 4.29 0.61
C VAL A 134 -6.94 5.30 1.73
N SER A 135 -7.98 5.59 2.49
CA SER A 135 -7.86 6.47 3.67
C SER A 135 -6.98 5.83 4.73
N SER A 136 -6.01 6.59 5.25
CA SER A 136 -5.17 6.12 6.35
C SER A 136 -5.98 6.04 7.64
N THR A 137 -5.82 4.96 8.40
CA THR A 137 -6.40 4.83 9.74
C THR A 137 -5.91 5.91 10.71
N THR A 138 -4.74 6.51 10.46
CA THR A 138 -4.24 7.64 11.25
C THR A 138 -5.08 8.90 11.10
N LYS A 139 -5.95 8.97 10.08
CA LYS A 139 -6.88 10.09 9.87
C LYS A 139 -7.99 10.14 10.91
N VAL A 140 -8.23 9.02 11.60
CA VAL A 140 -9.23 8.89 12.69
C VAL A 140 -10.60 9.43 12.24
N LEU A 141 -11.14 8.88 11.17
CA LEU A 141 -12.46 9.27 10.65
C LEU A 141 -13.54 8.88 11.68
N THR A 142 -14.29 9.86 12.13
CA THR A 142 -15.32 9.67 13.18
C THR A 142 -16.75 9.80 12.65
N CYS A 143 -16.91 10.23 11.39
CA CYS A 143 -18.20 10.36 10.75
C CYS A 143 -18.54 9.07 9.98
N LEU A 144 -19.77 8.59 10.11
CA LEU A 144 -20.27 7.41 9.38
C LEU A 144 -20.10 7.51 7.87
N LEU A 145 -20.19 8.71 7.30
CA LEU A 145 -19.97 8.95 5.86
C LEU A 145 -18.54 8.66 5.40
N TYR A 146 -17.60 8.57 6.32
CA TYR A 146 -16.16 8.34 6.04
C TYR A 146 -15.66 7.00 6.56
N THR A 147 -16.51 6.18 7.15
CA THR A 147 -16.16 4.84 7.61
C THR A 147 -16.46 3.82 6.52
N SER A 148 -15.75 2.72 6.51
CA SER A 148 -15.95 1.63 5.55
C SER A 148 -17.36 1.04 5.60
N ASP A 149 -18.03 1.15 6.74
CA ASP A 149 -19.39 0.64 6.94
C ASP A 149 -20.46 1.49 6.22
N ALA A 150 -20.14 2.72 5.83
CA ALA A 150 -21.04 3.58 5.07
C ALA A 150 -21.10 3.25 3.57
N ALA A 151 -20.27 2.32 3.10
CA ALA A 151 -20.24 1.92 1.69
C ALA A 151 -21.13 0.69 1.39
N ASP A 152 -21.73 0.08 2.42
CA ASP A 152 -22.52 -1.15 2.31
C ASP A 152 -24.06 -0.95 2.42
N ASP A 153 -24.54 0.33 2.46
CA ASP A 153 -25.98 0.66 2.47
C ASP A 153 -26.49 1.16 1.11
#